data_35310167b08f2355632a558fe41c1ba4
#
_entry.id   35310167b08f2355632a558fe41c1ba4
#
_cell.length_a   1.000
_cell.length_b   1.000
_cell.length_c   1.000
_cell.angle_alpha   90.00
_cell.angle_beta   90.00
_cell.angle_gamma   90.00
#
_symmetry.space_group_name_H-M   'P 1'
#
loop_
_entity.id
_entity.type
_entity.pdbx_description
1 polymer ?
#
loop_
_entity_poly.entity_id
_entity_poly.type
_entity_poly.pdbx_seq_one_letter_code
_entity_poly.pdbx_strand_id
1 'polypeptide(L)' 'MILIISNPLHEFKIEKDTTFAIIQALHAQRIALSHALIHDLLVQDNRVLVRQTPFTIKEKQTNQWYQLQRQQLTPLND' A
#
# COMPACT_ATOMS: atom_id res chain seq x y z
N MET A 1 -4.12 5.76 9.13
CA MET A 1 -3.60 4.85 8.10
C MET A 1 -3.38 5.58 6.80
N ILE A 2 -2.32 5.31 6.11
CA ILE A 2 -2.03 5.92 4.82
C ILE A 2 -2.17 4.88 3.73
N LEU A 3 -2.93 5.23 2.69
CA LEU A 3 -3.11 4.36 1.54
C LEU A 3 -2.13 4.78 0.44
N ILE A 4 -1.35 3.82 -0.02
CA ILE A 4 -0.39 4.03 -1.11
C ILE A 4 -0.98 3.44 -2.37
N ILE A 5 -1.16 4.25 -3.40
CA ILE A 5 -1.65 3.75 -4.69
C ILE A 5 -0.47 3.78 -5.66
N SER A 6 -0.07 2.63 -6.12
CA SER A 6 1.13 2.52 -6.93
C SER A 6 1.14 1.22 -7.71
N ASN A 7 2.25 0.94 -8.35
CA ASN A 7 2.49 -0.36 -8.98
C ASN A 7 2.53 -1.43 -7.90
N PRO A 8 2.44 -2.72 -8.28
CA PRO A 8 2.51 -3.79 -7.29
C PRO A 8 3.76 -3.70 -6.44
N LEU A 9 3.62 -4.01 -5.17
CA LEU A 9 4.75 -3.90 -4.24
C LEU A 9 5.93 -4.77 -4.65
N HIS A 10 5.66 -5.92 -5.25
CA HIS A 10 6.75 -6.82 -5.63
C HIS A 10 7.59 -6.29 -6.79
N GLU A 11 7.13 -5.22 -7.44
CA GLU A 11 7.88 -4.62 -8.52
C GLU A 11 8.76 -3.46 -8.07
N PHE A 12 8.72 -3.11 -6.80
CA PHE A 12 9.51 -2.00 -6.31
C PHE A 12 10.98 -2.35 -6.31
N LYS A 13 11.80 -1.39 -6.72
CA LYS A 13 13.26 -1.53 -6.67
C LYS A 13 13.73 -0.80 -5.44
N ILE A 14 14.04 -1.57 -4.43
CA ILE A 14 14.33 -1.05 -3.11
C ILE A 14 15.31 0.11 -3.09
N GLU A 15 16.31 0.03 -3.90
CA GLU A 15 17.36 1.05 -3.84
C GLU A 15 17.08 2.29 -4.66
N LYS A 16 16.10 2.24 -5.54
CA LYS A 16 15.90 3.33 -6.47
C LYS A 16 14.51 3.92 -6.46
N ASP A 17 13.59 3.29 -5.77
CA ASP A 17 12.20 3.72 -5.85
C ASP A 17 11.90 4.76 -4.80
N THR A 18 11.49 5.95 -5.23
CA THR A 18 11.13 7.02 -4.30
C THR A 18 9.96 6.64 -3.42
N THR A 19 9.00 5.90 -3.99
CA THR A 19 7.84 5.46 -3.22
C THR A 19 8.28 4.55 -2.07
N PHE A 20 9.27 3.70 -2.32
CA PHE A 20 9.76 2.83 -1.27
C PHE A 20 10.38 3.64 -0.13
N ALA A 21 11.11 4.71 -0.46
CA ALA A 21 11.70 5.56 0.56
C ALA A 21 10.62 6.23 1.41
N ILE A 22 9.52 6.64 0.78
CA ILE A 22 8.41 7.22 1.51
C ILE A 22 7.78 6.20 2.44
N ILE A 23 7.60 4.98 1.96
CA ILE A 23 7.02 3.90 2.76
C ILE A 23 7.90 3.63 3.98
N GLN A 24 9.20 3.61 3.79
CA GLN A 24 10.11 3.39 4.91
C GLN A 24 10.03 4.49 5.94
N ALA A 25 9.91 5.74 5.49
CA ALA A 25 9.81 6.86 6.41
C ALA A 25 8.52 6.79 7.23
N LEU A 26 7.42 6.40 6.59
CA LEU A 26 6.15 6.25 7.29
C LEU A 26 6.21 5.10 8.28
N HIS A 27 6.84 4.01 7.90
CA HIS A 27 6.98 2.86 8.78
C HIS A 27 7.80 3.23 10.02
N ALA A 28 8.84 4.03 9.84
CA ALA A 28 9.67 4.44 10.96
C ALA A 28 8.88 5.27 11.97
N GLN A 29 7.82 5.93 11.53
CA GLN A 29 6.97 6.69 12.42
C GLN A 29 5.78 5.86 12.91
N ARG A 30 5.80 4.57 12.64
CA ARG A 30 4.77 3.62 13.10
C ARG A 30 3.39 3.96 12.57
N ILE A 31 3.32 4.47 11.34
CA ILE A 31 2.07 4.78 10.68
C ILE A 31 1.61 3.52 9.95
N ALA A 32 0.35 3.14 10.16
CA ALA A 32 -0.21 1.98 9.48
C ALA A 32 -0.34 2.25 7.99
N LEU A 33 -0.02 1.25 7.17
CA LEU A 33 0.04 1.39 5.73
C LEU A 33 -0.90 0.42 5.04
N SER A 34 -1.44 0.85 3.91
CA SER A 34 -2.25 -0.01 3.06
C SER A 34 -1.89 0.27 1.62
N HIS A 35 -2.11 -0.66 0.74
CA HIS A 35 -1.73 -0.55 -0.67
C HIS A 35 -2.88 -0.89 -1.59
N ALA A 36 -2.96 -0.19 -2.72
CA ALA A 36 -3.91 -0.50 -3.79
C ALA A 36 -3.25 -0.21 -5.12
N LEU A 37 -3.71 -0.92 -6.15
CA LEU A 37 -3.31 -0.63 -7.52
C LEU A 37 -4.28 0.41 -8.07
N ILE A 38 -3.87 1.11 -9.13
CA ILE A 38 -4.73 2.14 -9.68
C ILE A 38 -6.06 1.57 -10.13
N HIS A 39 -6.09 0.34 -10.62
CA HIS A 39 -7.34 -0.26 -11.08
C HIS A 39 -8.15 -0.90 -9.96
N ASP A 40 -7.70 -0.75 -8.72
CA ASP A 40 -8.48 -1.19 -7.57
C ASP A 40 -9.50 -0.15 -7.14
N LEU A 41 -9.58 0.96 -7.84
CA LEU A 41 -10.58 1.98 -7.58
C LEU A 41 -11.87 1.62 -8.32
N LEU A 42 -12.98 1.71 -7.63
CA LEU A 42 -14.28 1.35 -8.18
C LEU A 42 -15.27 2.49 -7.96
N VAL A 43 -16.23 2.62 -8.85
CA VAL A 43 -17.33 3.56 -8.66
C VAL A 43 -18.61 2.76 -8.57
N GLN A 44 -19.34 2.93 -7.48
CA GLN A 44 -20.57 2.19 -7.27
C GLN A 44 -21.55 3.08 -6.54
N ASP A 45 -22.75 3.27 -7.07
CA ASP A 45 -23.79 4.08 -6.44
C ASP A 45 -23.29 5.47 -6.09
N ASN A 46 -22.57 6.10 -7.02
CA ASN A 46 -22.04 7.45 -6.87
C ASN A 46 -20.99 7.54 -5.76
N ARG A 47 -20.39 6.43 -5.38
CA ARG A 47 -19.34 6.42 -4.36
C ARG A 47 -18.10 5.81 -4.95
N VAL A 48 -16.95 6.30 -4.49
CA VAL A 48 -15.67 5.74 -4.92
C VAL A 48 -15.21 4.78 -3.82
N LEU A 49 -14.97 3.54 -4.21
CA LEU A 49 -14.48 2.50 -3.31
C LEU A 49 -13.11 2.08 -3.76
N VAL A 50 -12.33 1.54 -2.85
CA VAL A 50 -11.02 1.04 -3.17
C VAL A 50 -10.82 -0.33 -2.54
N ARG A 51 -10.24 -1.25 -3.32
CA ARG A 51 -9.80 -2.53 -2.78
C ARG A 51 -8.40 -2.31 -2.30
N GLN A 52 -8.23 -2.25 -1.01
CA GLN A 52 -6.91 -1.99 -0.44
C GLN A 52 -6.46 -3.17 0.41
N THR A 53 -5.16 -3.34 0.49
CA THR A 53 -4.55 -4.41 1.25
C THR A 53 -3.60 -3.81 2.26
N PRO A 54 -3.94 -3.86 3.55
CA PRO A 54 -2.99 -3.41 4.56
C PRO A 54 -1.73 -4.24 4.49
N PHE A 55 -0.60 -3.63 4.78
CA PHE A 55 0.66 -4.37 4.77
C PHE A 55 1.60 -3.81 5.82
N THR A 56 2.59 -4.64 6.18
CA THR A 56 3.63 -4.23 7.10
C THR A 56 4.98 -4.46 6.43
N ILE A 57 6.00 -3.78 6.92
CA ILE A 57 7.33 -3.94 6.39
C ILE A 57 8.05 -4.99 7.23
N LYS A 58 8.62 -5.96 6.53
CA LYS A 58 9.42 -6.95 7.19
C LYS A 58 10.87 -6.50 7.16
N GLU A 59 11.62 -6.94 8.19
CA GLU A 59 12.90 -6.52 8.23
C GLU A 59 13.69 -7.20 7.25
N LYS A 60 14.34 -6.62 6.57
CA LYS A 60 15.17 -7.09 5.72
C LYS A 60 15.04 -7.98 4.85
N GLN A 61 15.19 -8.06 3.97
CA GLN A 61 15.35 -8.83 3.25
C GLN A 61 15.13 -9.01 2.05
N THR A 62 15.52 -8.80 1.23
CA THR A 62 15.55 -9.33 0.01
C THR A 62 14.30 -9.09 -0.68
N ASN A 63 13.75 -9.94 -1.25
CA ASN A 63 12.58 -9.76 -2.06
C ASN A 63 11.34 -9.67 -1.28
N GLN A 64 11.41 -10.03 -0.03
CA GLN A 64 10.22 -10.10 0.79
C GLN A 64 10.25 -9.01 1.83
N TRP A 65 10.27 -7.79 1.42
CA TRP A 65 10.35 -6.68 2.35
C TRP A 65 8.99 -6.29 2.95
N TYR A 66 7.92 -6.93 2.51
CA TYR A 66 6.58 -6.59 2.98
C TYR A 66 5.77 -7.85 3.27
N GLN A 67 4.74 -7.70 4.06
CA GLN A 67 3.79 -8.77 4.33
C GLN A 67 2.39 -8.22 4.18
N LEU A 68 1.60 -8.82 3.29
CA LEU A 68 0.24 -8.38 3.03
C LEU A 68 -0.72 -8.98 4.03
N GLN A 69 -1.76 -8.23 4.33
CA GLN A 69 -2.84 -8.70 5.17
C GLN A 69 -4.08 -8.88 4.31
N ARG A 70 -5.25 -9.01 4.93
CA ARG A 70 -6.46 -9.31 4.18
C ARG A 70 -6.93 -8.09 3.40
N GLN A 71 -7.24 -8.28 2.13
CA GLN A 71 -7.74 -7.21 1.29
C GLN A 71 -9.11 -6.75 1.77
N GLN A 72 -9.37 -5.47 1.70
CA GLN A 72 -10.62 -4.87 2.14
C GLN A 72 -11.16 -3.95 1.07
N LEU A 73 -12.48 -3.86 0.97
CA LEU A 73 -13.13 -2.91 0.08
C LEU A 73 -13.74 -1.82 0.94
N THR A 74 -13.25 -0.60 0.81
CA THR A 74 -13.66 0.50 1.69
C THR A 74 -13.93 1.76 0.87
N PRO A 75 -14.76 2.67 1.41
CA PRO A 75 -14.95 3.95 0.75
C PRO A 75 -13.66 4.75 0.77
N LEU A 76 -13.38 5.42 -0.35
CA LEU A 76 -12.13 6.14 -0.47
C LEU A 76 -12.10 7.40 0.40
N ASN A 77 -13.22 8.03 0.54
CA ASN A 77 -13.28 9.32 1.21
C ASN A 77 -13.52 9.22 2.70
N ASP A 78 -13.34 8.10 3.26
CA ASP A 78 -13.39 7.95 4.69
C ASP A 78 -12.02 7.70 5.26
#